data_7cc2014e6b32d08d792f59d40cddb154
#
_entry.id   7cc2014e6b32d08d792f59d40cddb154
#
_cell.length_a   1.000
_cell.length_b   1.000
_cell.length_c   1.000
_cell.angle_alpha   90.00
_cell.angle_beta   90.00
_cell.angle_gamma   90.00
#
_symmetry.space_group_name_H-M   'P 1'
#
loop_
_entity.id
_entity.type
_entity.pdbx_description
1 polymer ?
#
loop_
_entity_poly.entity_id
_entity_poly.type
_entity_poly.pdbx_seq_one_letter_code
_entity_poly.pdbx_strand_id
1 'polypeptide(L)'
;IFSDDVADACIFFLRKKTPETLINIGTGKDKSITEYANIIMKHLGVNFKIIYKKNKPNGTMRKVLDVSLAKRHGWKYKTPLKKGLAITINDYLKKNLS
;
A
#
# COMPACT_ATOMS: atom_id res chain seq x y z
N ILE A 1 -1.09 -0.98 0.78
CA ILE A 1 -2.08 -1.77 0.05
C ILE A 1 -3.08 -0.86 -0.67
N PHE A 2 -3.47 -1.25 -1.85
CA PHE A 2 -4.46 -0.50 -2.65
C PHE A 2 -5.85 -0.62 -2.02
N SER A 3 -6.60 0.49 -2.03
CA SER A 3 -7.90 0.57 -1.34
C SER A 3 -8.92 -0.46 -1.84
N ASP A 4 -8.93 -0.76 -3.13
CA ASP A 4 -9.85 -1.76 -3.67
C ASP A 4 -9.55 -3.17 -3.15
N ASP A 5 -8.27 -3.46 -2.87
CA ASP A 5 -7.87 -4.72 -2.27
C ASP A 5 -8.34 -4.85 -0.81
N VAL A 6 -8.36 -3.72 -0.08
CA VAL A 6 -8.91 -3.70 1.28
C VAL A 6 -10.41 -4.00 1.24
N ALA A 7 -11.13 -3.37 0.32
CA ALA A 7 -12.57 -3.64 0.15
C ALA A 7 -12.84 -5.10 -0.23
N ASP A 8 -12.03 -5.66 -1.12
CA ASP A 8 -12.11 -7.07 -1.50
C ASP A 8 -11.89 -8.00 -0.31
N ALA A 9 -10.90 -7.69 0.54
CA ALA A 9 -10.63 -8.45 1.77
C ALA A 9 -11.82 -8.40 2.72
N CYS A 10 -12.43 -7.23 2.90
CA CYS A 10 -13.61 -7.09 3.76
C CYS A 10 -14.75 -7.98 3.30
N ILE A 11 -15.04 -8.00 2.00
CA ILE A 11 -16.10 -8.84 1.42
C ILE A 11 -15.73 -10.32 1.59
N PHE A 12 -14.49 -10.69 1.34
CA PHE A 12 -14.03 -12.06 1.47
C PHE A 12 -14.24 -12.58 2.90
N PHE A 13 -13.82 -11.80 3.90
CA PHE A 13 -13.90 -12.24 5.30
C PHE A 13 -15.30 -12.07 5.90
N LEU A 14 -16.18 -11.29 5.29
CA LEU A 14 -17.60 -11.29 5.66
C LEU A 14 -18.30 -12.60 5.28
N ARG A 15 -17.85 -13.21 4.18
CA ARG A 15 -18.44 -14.47 3.67
C ARG A 15 -17.78 -15.71 4.24
N LYS A 16 -16.56 -15.60 4.71
CA LYS A 16 -15.80 -16.73 5.23
C LYS A 16 -15.83 -16.72 6.76
N LYS A 17 -16.32 -17.81 7.34
CA LYS A 17 -16.27 -17.99 8.80
C LYS A 17 -14.86 -18.38 9.20
N THR A 18 -14.27 -17.62 10.12
CA THR A 18 -12.95 -17.91 10.68
C THR A 18 -13.03 -17.89 12.22
N PRO A 19 -12.20 -18.67 12.91
CA PRO A 19 -12.16 -18.63 14.37
C PRO A 19 -11.43 -17.42 14.92
N GLU A 20 -10.64 -16.75 14.10
CA GLU A 20 -9.84 -15.60 14.53
C GLU A 20 -10.68 -14.33 14.63
N THR A 21 -10.42 -13.54 15.69
CA THR A 21 -11.08 -12.25 15.89
C THR A 21 -10.31 -11.09 15.27
N LEU A 22 -9.05 -11.33 14.87
CA LEU A 22 -8.20 -10.31 14.26
C LEU A 22 -7.38 -10.94 13.12
N ILE A 23 -7.46 -10.33 11.94
CA ILE A 23 -6.69 -10.76 10.77
C ILE A 23 -6.06 -9.53 10.13
N ASN A 24 -4.74 -9.54 10.00
CA ASN A 24 -4.01 -8.46 9.34
C ASN A 24 -4.15 -8.56 7.82
N ILE A 25 -4.45 -7.44 7.18
CA ILE A 25 -4.57 -7.33 5.73
C ILE A 25 -3.48 -6.40 5.23
N GLY A 26 -2.73 -6.84 4.24
CA GLY A 26 -1.66 -6.07 3.63
C GLY A 26 -1.00 -6.84 2.51
N THR A 27 0.07 -6.28 1.94
CA THR A 27 0.84 -6.95 0.90
C THR A 27 1.90 -7.90 1.47
N GLY A 28 2.29 -7.69 2.73
CA GLY A 28 3.41 -8.41 3.35
C GLY A 28 4.77 -7.93 2.85
N LYS A 29 4.80 -6.87 2.06
CA LYS A 29 6.02 -6.29 1.49
C LYS A 29 6.17 -4.84 1.94
N ASP A 30 7.41 -4.40 2.05
CA ASP A 30 7.74 -3.06 2.50
C ASP A 30 8.84 -2.47 1.64
N LYS A 31 8.86 -1.13 1.55
CA LYS A 31 9.89 -0.35 0.88
C LYS A 31 10.23 0.86 1.72
N SER A 32 11.43 1.41 1.55
CA SER A 32 11.80 2.65 2.20
C SER A 32 10.99 3.83 1.65
N ILE A 33 10.89 4.91 2.42
CA ILE A 33 10.22 6.14 1.95
C ILE A 33 10.89 6.66 0.68
N THR A 34 12.21 6.56 0.59
CA THR A 34 12.96 6.96 -0.61
C THR A 34 12.53 6.14 -1.82
N GLU A 35 12.35 4.83 -1.66
CA GLU A 35 11.89 3.96 -2.75
C GLU A 35 10.48 4.33 -3.22
N TYR A 36 9.56 4.61 -2.29
CA TYR A 36 8.20 5.07 -2.64
C TYR A 36 8.26 6.40 -3.39
N ALA A 37 9.06 7.35 -2.91
CA ALA A 37 9.20 8.66 -3.56
C ALA A 37 9.75 8.51 -4.99
N ASN A 38 10.74 7.65 -5.19
CA ASN A 38 11.32 7.40 -6.51
C ASN A 38 10.31 6.79 -7.48
N ILE A 39 9.49 5.86 -7.02
CA ILE A 39 8.44 5.24 -7.84
C ILE A 39 7.43 6.30 -8.28
N ILE A 40 7.02 7.17 -7.37
CA ILE A 40 6.05 8.24 -7.66
C ILE A 40 6.65 9.23 -8.65
N MET A 41 7.89 9.67 -8.43
CA MET A 41 8.58 10.59 -9.34
C MET A 41 8.73 10.01 -10.74
N LYS A 42 9.08 8.74 -10.83
CA LYS A 42 9.22 8.06 -12.13
C LYS A 42 7.89 8.01 -12.87
N HIS A 43 6.80 7.73 -12.17
CA HIS A 43 5.47 7.70 -12.79
C HIS A 43 5.05 9.08 -13.28
N LEU A 44 5.37 10.14 -12.52
CA LEU A 44 5.05 11.53 -12.89
C LEU A 44 5.99 12.10 -13.95
N GLY A 45 7.11 11.44 -14.24
CA GLY A 45 8.10 11.94 -15.19
C GLY A 45 8.89 13.12 -14.66
N VAL A 46 9.03 13.24 -13.34
CA VAL A 46 9.78 14.33 -12.69
C VAL A 46 10.99 13.76 -11.97
N ASN A 47 11.97 14.62 -11.71
CA ASN A 47 13.19 14.22 -11.01
C ASN A 47 13.56 15.30 -10.00
N PHE A 48 13.06 15.17 -8.78
CA PHE A 48 13.37 16.08 -7.68
C PHE A 48 14.42 15.48 -6.77
N LYS A 49 15.27 16.33 -6.21
CA LYS A 49 16.26 15.93 -5.23
C LYS A 49 15.56 15.66 -3.89
N ILE A 50 15.80 14.49 -3.30
CA ILE A 50 15.27 14.15 -1.99
C ILE A 50 16.20 14.70 -0.92
N ILE A 51 15.65 15.49 0.02
CA ILE A 51 16.38 16.07 1.13
C ILE A 51 15.91 15.42 2.43
N TYR A 52 16.85 14.90 3.20
CA TYR A 52 16.56 14.26 4.49
C TYR A 52 16.77 15.25 5.62
N LYS A 53 15.76 15.44 6.48
CA LYS A 53 15.87 16.29 7.66
C LYS A 53 16.31 15.46 8.85
N LYS A 54 17.59 15.54 9.19
CA LYS A 54 18.22 14.71 10.23
C LYS A 54 17.74 15.01 11.65
N ASN A 55 17.23 16.22 11.90
CA ASN A 55 16.87 16.68 13.25
C ASN A 55 15.39 16.43 13.61
N LYS A 56 14.65 15.73 12.78
CA LYS A 56 13.25 15.40 13.10
C LYS A 56 13.16 13.96 13.59
N PRO A 57 12.31 13.68 14.60
CA PRO A 57 12.13 12.31 15.05
C PRO A 57 11.64 11.43 13.90
N ASN A 58 12.26 10.28 13.77
CA ASN A 58 11.81 9.29 12.80
C ASN A 58 10.56 8.61 13.34
N GLY A 59 9.58 8.40 12.47
CA GLY A 59 8.46 7.53 12.77
C GLY A 59 8.91 6.06 12.80
N THR A 60 7.95 5.16 12.82
CA THR A 60 8.24 3.73 12.76
C THR A 60 9.01 3.41 11.47
N MET A 61 10.18 2.80 11.60
CA MET A 61 11.05 2.51 10.45
C MET A 61 10.43 1.51 9.48
N ARG A 62 9.67 0.55 9.98
CA ARG A 62 8.96 -0.42 9.16
C ARG A 62 7.57 -0.66 9.73
N LYS A 63 6.57 -0.66 8.84
CA LYS A 63 5.19 -0.94 9.18
C LYS A 63 4.63 -2.05 8.31
N VAL A 64 5.40 -3.13 8.20
CA VAL A 64 4.93 -4.30 7.46
C VAL A 64 4.16 -5.21 8.40
N LEU A 65 2.96 -5.61 7.97
CA LEU A 65 2.12 -6.53 8.74
C LEU A 65 2.41 -7.97 8.31
N ASP A 66 2.30 -8.90 9.26
CA ASP A 66 2.30 -10.32 8.96
C ASP A 66 0.94 -10.71 8.40
N VAL A 67 0.89 -11.08 7.13
CA VAL A 67 -0.33 -11.42 6.41
C VAL A 67 -0.50 -12.93 6.19
N SER A 68 0.28 -13.75 6.89
CA SER A 68 0.26 -15.20 6.73
C SER A 68 -1.10 -15.81 7.05
N LEU A 69 -1.83 -15.26 8.03
CA LEU A 69 -3.13 -15.75 8.41
C LEU A 69 -4.18 -15.54 7.31
N ALA A 70 -4.19 -14.36 6.69
CA ALA A 70 -5.06 -14.08 5.55
C ALA A 70 -4.77 -15.04 4.39
N LYS A 71 -3.50 -15.26 4.09
CA LYS A 71 -3.08 -16.22 3.04
C LYS A 71 -3.55 -17.64 3.35
N ARG A 72 -3.46 -18.03 4.61
CA ARG A 72 -3.91 -19.36 5.06
C ARG A 72 -5.41 -19.56 4.82
N HIS A 73 -6.20 -18.49 4.94
CA HIS A 73 -7.63 -18.53 4.64
C HIS A 73 -7.92 -18.35 3.14
N GLY A 74 -6.90 -18.14 2.32
CA GLY A 74 -7.05 -18.07 0.86
C GLY A 74 -7.12 -16.65 0.30
N TRP A 75 -6.85 -15.63 1.11
CA TRP A 75 -6.84 -14.26 0.61
C TRP A 75 -5.44 -13.68 0.50
N LYS A 76 -5.19 -12.97 -0.59
CA LYS A 76 -3.99 -12.15 -0.78
C LYS A 76 -4.33 -10.92 -1.62
N TYR A 77 -3.49 -9.91 -1.54
CA TYR A 77 -3.69 -8.69 -2.34
C TYR A 77 -3.59 -9.02 -3.84
N LYS A 78 -4.29 -8.21 -4.66
CA LYS A 78 -4.35 -8.42 -6.11
C LYS A 78 -3.67 -7.32 -6.91
N THR A 79 -3.49 -6.15 -6.32
CA THR A 79 -2.95 -4.97 -7.00
C THR A 79 -1.53 -4.69 -6.54
N PRO A 80 -0.51 -4.87 -7.40
CA PRO A 80 0.87 -4.52 -7.06
C PRO A 80 1.04 -3.03 -6.81
N LEU A 81 2.06 -2.65 -6.05
CA LEU A 81 2.32 -1.27 -5.64
C LEU A 81 2.36 -0.30 -6.83
N LYS A 82 3.13 -0.62 -7.87
CA LYS A 82 3.27 0.26 -9.04
C LYS A 82 1.95 0.51 -9.73
N LYS A 83 1.14 -0.53 -9.89
CA LYS A 83 -0.19 -0.42 -10.51
C LYS A 83 -1.14 0.40 -9.64
N GLY A 84 -1.15 0.15 -8.33
CA GLY A 84 -2.00 0.89 -7.40
C GLY A 84 -1.63 2.37 -7.34
N LEU A 85 -0.34 2.69 -7.32
CA LEU A 85 0.14 4.08 -7.36
C LEU A 85 -0.24 4.76 -8.68
N ALA A 86 -0.09 4.08 -9.81
CA ALA A 86 -0.46 4.64 -11.11
C ALA A 86 -1.95 5.00 -11.15
N ILE A 87 -2.81 4.11 -10.70
CA ILE A 87 -4.26 4.36 -10.66
C ILE A 87 -4.57 5.54 -9.74
N THR A 88 -3.97 5.57 -8.55
CA THR A 88 -4.22 6.60 -7.55
C THR A 88 -3.75 7.98 -8.04
N ILE A 89 -2.54 8.05 -8.60
CA ILE A 89 -1.99 9.31 -9.12
C ILE A 89 -2.82 9.83 -10.29
N ASN A 90 -3.18 8.96 -11.22
CA ASN A 90 -3.98 9.34 -12.37
C ASN A 90 -5.37 9.84 -11.97
N ASP A 91 -5.98 9.21 -10.98
CA ASP A 91 -7.26 9.65 -10.43
C ASP A 91 -7.13 11.04 -9.78
N TYR A 92 -6.08 11.25 -8.99
CA TYR A 92 -5.80 12.54 -8.37
C TYR A 92 -5.62 13.65 -9.40
N LEU A 93 -4.80 13.41 -10.43
CA LEU A 93 -4.54 14.39 -11.48
C LEU A 93 -5.82 14.72 -12.25
N LYS A 94 -6.63 13.73 -12.58
CA LYS A 94 -7.89 13.91 -13.28
C LYS A 94 -8.86 14.80 -12.50
N LYS A 95 -8.95 14.61 -11.17
CA LYS A 95 -9.86 15.38 -10.32
C LYS A 95 -9.39 16.79 -10.04
N ASN A 96 -8.08 17.03 -10.01
CA ASN A 96 -7.51 18.31 -9.58
C ASN A 96 -7.02 19.20 -10.72
N LEU A 97 -6.91 18.68 -11.95
CA LEU A 97 -6.44 19.42 -13.11
C LEU A 97 -7.50 19.61 -14.19
N SER A 98 -8.66 19.07 -14.00
CA SER A 98 -9.78 19.24 -14.94
C SER A 98 -10.55 20.53 -14.68
#